data_36a6039485ef04d417c07c09456d681d
#
_entry.id   36a6039485ef04d417c07c09456d681d
#
_cell.length_a   1.000
_cell.length_b   1.000
_cell.length_c   1.000
_cell.angle_alpha   90.00
_cell.angle_beta   90.00
_cell.angle_gamma   90.00
#
_symmetry.space_group_name_H-M   'P 1'
#
loop_
_entity.id
_entity.type
_entity.pdbx_description
1 polymer ?
#
loop_
_entity_poly.entity_id
_entity_poly.type
_entity_poly.pdbx_seq_one_letter_code
_entity_poly.pdbx_strand_id
1 'polypeptide(L)'
;MEPYTYRILARAAGLPKVEAGEEHLFPVERRLLYPWPALSDWFAQVLEQELGGRLPRPQEVYMTFDHMVPVKNAAQEKFIRESRAWASSKGIHVVEGEGIGHLLAIQEGWVKPGMVVPHFDTHVSSVGAIGA
;
A
#
# COMPACT_ATOMS: atom_id res chain seq x y z
N MET A 1 12.30 -10.17 26.95
CA MET A 1 12.72 -9.20 25.89
C MET A 1 11.51 -8.88 25.08
N GLU A 2 11.17 -7.59 24.96
CA GLU A 2 10.01 -7.14 24.18
C GLU A 2 10.24 -7.39 22.68
N PRO A 3 9.25 -7.93 21.96
CA PRO A 3 9.35 -8.13 20.52
C PRO A 3 9.60 -6.80 19.78
N TYR A 4 10.46 -6.85 18.76
CA TYR A 4 10.82 -5.64 18.00
C TYR A 4 9.60 -4.95 17.38
N THR A 5 8.62 -5.73 16.90
CA THR A 5 7.35 -5.23 16.36
C THR A 5 6.60 -4.33 17.35
N TYR A 6 6.56 -4.71 18.63
CA TYR A 6 5.89 -3.90 19.65
C TYR A 6 6.54 -2.53 19.84
N ARG A 7 7.86 -2.47 19.73
CA ARG A 7 8.61 -1.21 19.79
C ARG A 7 8.31 -0.30 18.60
N ILE A 8 8.18 -0.86 17.39
CA ILE A 8 7.80 -0.12 16.19
C ILE A 8 6.37 0.42 16.38
N LEU A 9 5.43 -0.43 16.76
CA LEU A 9 4.04 -0.06 16.97
C LEU A 9 3.88 1.01 18.08
N ALA A 10 4.54 0.82 19.21
CA ALA A 10 4.52 1.80 20.29
C ALA A 10 5.02 3.17 19.82
N ARG A 11 6.15 3.20 19.11
CA ARG A 11 6.71 4.42 18.52
C ARG A 11 5.75 5.08 17.54
N ALA A 12 5.15 4.29 16.64
CA ALA A 12 4.21 4.78 15.65
C ALA A 12 2.93 5.37 16.27
N ALA A 13 2.45 4.78 17.38
CA ALA A 13 1.31 5.26 18.13
C ALA A 13 1.65 6.43 19.09
N GLY A 14 2.91 6.79 19.25
CA GLY A 14 3.34 7.78 20.25
C GLY A 14 3.18 7.31 21.68
N LEU A 15 3.23 6.01 21.93
CA LEU A 15 3.04 5.38 23.24
C LEU A 15 4.36 4.87 23.82
N PRO A 16 4.49 4.77 25.14
CA PRO A 16 5.69 4.19 25.77
C PRO A 16 5.83 2.68 25.50
N LYS A 17 4.72 1.97 25.35
CA LYS A 17 4.65 0.55 24.99
C LYS A 17 3.27 0.20 24.44
N VAL A 18 3.16 -0.95 23.77
CA VAL A 18 1.90 -1.61 23.38
C VAL A 18 1.95 -3.07 23.81
N GLU A 19 0.78 -3.68 24.04
CA GLU A 19 0.67 -5.08 24.45
C GLU A 19 -0.27 -5.85 23.52
N ALA A 20 -0.13 -7.17 23.50
CA ALA A 20 -1.00 -8.02 22.69
C ALA A 20 -2.45 -7.91 23.18
N GLY A 21 -3.38 -7.76 22.23
CA GLY A 21 -4.81 -7.62 22.50
C GLY A 21 -5.29 -6.17 22.67
N GLU A 22 -4.40 -5.21 22.66
CA GLU A 22 -4.76 -3.79 22.64
C GLU A 22 -5.10 -3.32 21.22
N GLU A 23 -6.00 -2.34 21.12
CA GLU A 23 -6.37 -1.66 19.88
C GLU A 23 -5.86 -0.22 19.91
N HIS A 24 -5.15 0.17 18.88
CA HIS A 24 -4.60 1.52 18.76
C HIS A 24 -4.83 2.09 17.36
N LEU A 25 -4.95 3.42 17.28
CA LEU A 25 -4.92 4.14 16.01
C LEU A 25 -3.49 4.50 15.66
N PHE A 26 -3.09 4.16 14.44
CA PHE A 26 -1.77 4.46 13.93
C PHE A 26 -1.84 5.50 12.80
N PRO A 27 -0.95 6.49 12.78
CA PRO A 27 -0.80 7.33 11.61
C PRO A 27 -0.29 6.47 10.44
N VAL A 28 -0.95 6.59 9.29
CA VAL A 28 -0.54 5.94 8.06
C VAL A 28 0.14 6.97 7.18
N GLU A 29 1.44 6.83 6.97
CA GLU A 29 2.22 7.78 6.18
C GLU A 29 2.34 7.37 4.72
N ARG A 30 2.29 6.08 4.45
CA ARG A 30 2.41 5.50 3.11
C ARG A 30 1.45 4.34 2.93
N ARG A 31 0.96 4.15 1.70
CA ARG A 31 0.06 3.06 1.32
C ARG A 31 0.59 2.42 0.06
N LEU A 32 0.77 1.11 0.07
CA LEU A 32 1.15 0.32 -1.11
C LEU A 32 -0.09 -0.32 -1.71
N LEU A 33 -0.34 -0.04 -2.96
CA LEU A 33 -1.45 -0.61 -3.73
C LEU A 33 -0.93 -1.39 -4.93
N TYR A 34 -1.62 -2.48 -5.21
CA TYR A 34 -1.46 -3.28 -6.41
C TYR A 34 -2.82 -3.42 -7.08
N PRO A 35 -2.94 -3.24 -8.40
CA PRO A 35 -4.18 -3.55 -9.09
C PRO A 35 -4.40 -5.05 -9.07
N TRP A 36 -5.52 -5.47 -8.51
CA TRP A 36 -5.93 -6.86 -8.47
C TRP A 36 -7.42 -6.98 -8.80
N PRO A 37 -7.82 -7.85 -9.74
CA PRO A 37 -9.24 -8.04 -10.09
C PRO A 37 -10.10 -8.29 -8.84
N ALA A 38 -11.31 -7.80 -8.83
CA ALA A 38 -12.28 -7.80 -7.74
C ALA A 38 -11.87 -6.98 -6.50
N LEU A 39 -10.62 -6.99 -6.06
CA LEU A 39 -10.17 -6.21 -4.91
C LEU A 39 -10.10 -4.71 -5.25
N SER A 40 -9.63 -4.38 -6.45
CA SER A 40 -9.61 -2.98 -6.93
C SER A 40 -11.02 -2.42 -7.09
N ASP A 41 -11.95 -3.22 -7.60
CA ASP A 41 -13.36 -2.84 -7.72
C ASP A 41 -13.99 -2.61 -6.36
N TRP A 42 -13.78 -3.53 -5.41
CA TRP A 42 -14.25 -3.38 -4.04
C TRP A 42 -13.68 -2.13 -3.38
N PHE A 43 -12.38 -1.89 -3.51
CA PHE A 43 -11.74 -0.70 -2.94
C PHE A 43 -12.30 0.60 -3.54
N ALA A 44 -12.52 0.64 -4.86
CA ALA A 44 -13.12 1.79 -5.51
C ALA A 44 -14.55 2.05 -5.04
N GLN A 45 -15.36 0.99 -4.82
CA GLN A 45 -16.71 1.10 -4.28
C GLN A 45 -16.70 1.62 -2.84
N VAL A 46 -15.86 1.09 -1.97
CA VAL A 46 -15.72 1.56 -0.58
C VAL A 46 -15.28 3.03 -0.55
N LEU A 47 -14.31 3.41 -1.38
CA LEU A 47 -13.86 4.79 -1.50
C LEU A 47 -15.00 5.74 -1.92
N GLU A 48 -15.85 5.30 -2.84
CA GLU A 48 -17.01 6.08 -3.26
C GLU A 48 -18.06 6.22 -2.15
N GLN A 49 -18.37 5.13 -1.47
CA GLN A 49 -19.39 5.10 -0.41
C GLN A 49 -18.97 5.89 0.82
N GLU A 50 -17.72 5.73 1.27
CA GLU A 50 -17.26 6.29 2.54
C GLU A 50 -16.68 7.71 2.39
N LEU A 51 -16.12 8.03 1.23
CA LEU A 51 -15.38 9.28 1.01
C LEU A 51 -15.83 10.07 -0.22
N GLY A 52 -16.99 9.71 -0.82
CA GLY A 52 -17.50 10.36 -2.03
C GLY A 52 -16.50 10.32 -3.18
N GLY A 53 -15.78 9.21 -3.32
CA GLY A 53 -14.78 8.98 -4.37
C GLY A 53 -13.47 9.77 -4.21
N ARG A 54 -13.31 10.53 -3.12
CA ARG A 54 -12.07 11.27 -2.85
C ARG A 54 -11.06 10.40 -2.13
N LEU A 55 -9.87 10.30 -2.67
CA LEU A 55 -8.73 9.68 -1.99
C LEU A 55 -7.99 10.76 -1.18
N PRO A 56 -8.00 10.71 0.15
CA PRO A 56 -7.21 11.62 0.95
C PRO A 56 -5.72 11.40 0.72
N ARG A 57 -4.97 12.46 0.50
CA ARG A 57 -3.51 12.44 0.35
C ARG A 57 -3.02 11.41 -0.69
N PRO A 58 -3.44 11.53 -1.97
CA PRO A 58 -3.06 10.57 -3.02
C PRO A 58 -1.54 10.47 -3.22
N GLN A 59 -0.79 11.53 -2.90
CA GLN A 59 0.67 11.55 -2.94
C GLN A 59 1.35 10.59 -1.93
N GLU A 60 0.60 10.06 -0.97
CA GLU A 60 1.05 9.05 -0.02
C GLU A 60 0.73 7.62 -0.47
N VAL A 61 0.13 7.48 -1.64
CA VAL A 61 -0.18 6.19 -2.25
C VAL A 61 0.84 5.88 -3.33
N TYR A 62 1.46 4.72 -3.22
CA TYR A 62 2.38 4.15 -4.19
C TYR A 62 1.70 2.95 -4.84
N MET A 63 1.41 3.05 -6.12
CA MET A 63 0.75 1.99 -6.86
C MET A 63 1.70 1.40 -7.89
N THR A 64 1.89 0.08 -7.85
CA THR A 64 2.77 -0.59 -8.79
C THR A 64 2.02 -1.59 -9.66
N PHE A 65 2.44 -1.69 -10.92
CA PHE A 65 1.95 -2.66 -11.88
C PHE A 65 3.05 -3.69 -12.14
N ASP A 66 3.31 -4.53 -11.15
CA ASP A 66 4.29 -5.62 -11.20
C ASP A 66 3.65 -7.01 -11.33
N HIS A 67 2.34 -7.08 -11.14
CA HIS A 67 1.54 -8.27 -11.41
C HIS A 67 0.98 -8.25 -12.83
N MET A 68 0.78 -9.43 -13.42
CA MET A 68 0.30 -9.59 -14.81
C MET A 68 1.24 -8.97 -15.86
N VAL A 69 2.53 -8.97 -15.59
CA VAL A 69 3.56 -8.50 -16.49
C VAL A 69 4.43 -9.70 -16.94
N PRO A 70 4.52 -9.96 -18.26
CA PRO A 70 3.77 -9.33 -19.33
C PRO A 70 2.27 -9.68 -19.33
N VAL A 71 1.46 -8.80 -19.89
CA VAL A 71 0.02 -9.05 -20.12
C VAL A 71 -0.16 -10.26 -21.02
N LYS A 72 -1.03 -11.20 -20.65
CA LYS A 72 -1.21 -12.49 -21.36
C LYS A 72 -2.47 -12.57 -22.21
N ASN A 73 -3.43 -11.69 -22.01
CA ASN A 73 -4.71 -11.71 -22.74
C ASN A 73 -5.43 -10.35 -22.66
N ALA A 74 -6.44 -10.18 -23.51
CA ALA A 74 -7.19 -8.93 -23.64
C ALA A 74 -7.92 -8.52 -22.33
N ALA A 75 -8.32 -9.47 -21.49
CA ALA A 75 -8.97 -9.17 -20.22
C ALA A 75 -7.98 -8.52 -19.24
N GLN A 76 -6.76 -9.04 -19.15
CA GLN A 76 -5.70 -8.43 -18.35
C GLN A 76 -5.31 -7.05 -18.88
N GLU A 77 -5.21 -6.89 -20.21
CA GLU A 77 -4.90 -5.61 -20.82
C GLU A 77 -5.96 -4.55 -20.48
N LYS A 78 -7.23 -4.92 -20.63
CA LYS A 78 -8.35 -4.06 -20.24
C LYS A 78 -8.26 -3.66 -18.78
N PHE A 79 -8.08 -4.63 -17.87
CA PHE A 79 -7.98 -4.39 -16.43
C PHE A 79 -6.83 -3.44 -16.07
N ILE A 80 -5.64 -3.66 -16.60
CA ILE A 80 -4.47 -2.79 -16.36
C ILE A 80 -4.72 -1.37 -16.87
N ARG A 81 -5.29 -1.22 -18.06
CA ARG A 81 -5.64 0.09 -18.62
C ARG A 81 -6.65 0.83 -17.75
N GLU A 82 -7.71 0.15 -17.29
CA GLU A 82 -8.74 0.75 -16.43
C GLU A 82 -8.18 1.11 -15.05
N SER A 83 -7.35 0.26 -14.46
CA SER A 83 -6.67 0.53 -13.20
C SER A 83 -5.74 1.75 -13.29
N ARG A 84 -5.01 1.89 -14.40
CA ARG A 84 -4.14 3.04 -14.66
C ARG A 84 -4.96 4.33 -14.79
N ALA A 85 -6.06 4.29 -15.55
CA ALA A 85 -6.95 5.44 -15.70
C ALA A 85 -7.55 5.86 -14.36
N TRP A 86 -7.99 4.88 -13.54
CA TRP A 86 -8.49 5.14 -12.19
C TRP A 86 -7.42 5.79 -11.31
N ALA A 87 -6.22 5.22 -11.23
CA ALA A 87 -5.11 5.77 -10.44
C ALA A 87 -4.80 7.23 -10.84
N SER A 88 -4.72 7.49 -12.14
CA SER A 88 -4.52 8.83 -12.67
C SER A 88 -5.63 9.79 -12.26
N SER A 89 -6.89 9.35 -12.32
CA SER A 89 -8.05 10.18 -11.91
C SER A 89 -8.04 10.53 -10.43
N LYS A 90 -7.37 9.75 -9.59
CA LYS A 90 -7.22 9.96 -8.15
C LYS A 90 -5.92 10.69 -7.78
N GLY A 91 -5.05 10.99 -8.74
CA GLY A 91 -3.75 11.63 -8.49
C GLY A 91 -2.74 10.71 -7.79
N ILE A 92 -2.88 9.39 -7.97
CA ILE A 92 -1.96 8.39 -7.40
C ILE A 92 -0.69 8.33 -8.25
N HIS A 93 0.46 8.24 -7.59
CA HIS A 93 1.73 7.95 -8.24
C HIS A 93 1.78 6.47 -8.66
N VAL A 94 1.99 6.23 -9.94
CA VAL A 94 2.06 4.90 -10.54
C VAL A 94 3.48 4.60 -10.98
N VAL A 95 3.99 3.42 -10.61
CA VAL A 95 5.27 2.88 -11.05
C VAL A 95 4.99 1.60 -11.84
N GLU A 96 5.53 1.53 -13.06
CA GLU A 96 5.28 0.44 -13.99
C GLU A 96 6.55 0.05 -14.75
N GLY A 97 6.82 -1.26 -14.84
CA GLY A 97 7.94 -1.78 -15.63
C GLY A 97 9.32 -1.62 -15.00
N GLU A 98 9.42 -1.11 -13.79
CA GLU A 98 10.70 -0.84 -13.13
C GLU A 98 11.16 -1.96 -12.19
N GLY A 99 10.29 -2.90 -11.87
CA GLY A 99 10.61 -4.04 -11.01
C GLY A 99 9.46 -4.44 -10.09
N ILE A 100 9.82 -5.11 -8.99
CA ILE A 100 8.88 -5.60 -7.99
C ILE A 100 8.55 -4.46 -7.01
N GLY A 101 7.28 -4.11 -6.89
CA GLY A 101 6.82 -2.90 -6.22
C GLY A 101 7.28 -2.72 -4.78
N HIS A 102 7.21 -3.77 -3.95
CA HIS A 102 7.65 -3.66 -2.56
C HIS A 102 9.18 -3.51 -2.42
N LEU A 103 9.96 -4.01 -3.37
CA LEU A 103 11.41 -3.79 -3.40
C LEU A 103 11.73 -2.38 -3.88
N LEU A 104 11.06 -1.90 -4.93
CA LEU A 104 11.21 -0.54 -5.44
C LEU A 104 10.86 0.49 -4.36
N ALA A 105 9.75 0.29 -3.64
CA ALA A 105 9.35 1.20 -2.57
C ALA A 105 10.42 1.37 -1.48
N ILE A 106 11.22 0.32 -1.21
CA ILE A 106 12.37 0.39 -0.30
C ILE A 106 13.55 1.09 -0.98
N GLN A 107 13.89 0.68 -2.21
CA GLN A 107 15.05 1.20 -2.95
C GLN A 107 14.95 2.70 -3.21
N GLU A 108 13.77 3.18 -3.51
CA GLU A 108 13.48 4.60 -3.74
C GLU A 108 13.33 5.41 -2.43
N GLY A 109 13.41 4.72 -1.27
CA GLY A 109 13.24 5.37 0.03
C GLY A 109 11.82 5.87 0.29
N TRP A 110 10.84 5.31 -0.44
CA TRP A 110 9.43 5.66 -0.27
C TRP A 110 8.86 5.03 1.02
N VAL A 111 9.28 3.80 1.35
CA VAL A 111 9.09 3.17 2.66
C VAL A 111 10.37 3.29 3.47
N LYS A 112 10.25 3.71 4.74
CA LYS A 112 11.38 3.95 5.65
C LYS A 112 11.15 3.25 7.00
N PRO A 113 12.21 2.96 7.75
CA PRO A 113 12.09 2.42 9.10
C PRO A 113 11.16 3.26 10.00
N GLY A 114 10.30 2.58 10.75
CA GLY A 114 9.35 3.20 11.68
C GLY A 114 8.02 3.64 11.07
N MET A 115 7.81 3.50 9.75
CA MET A 115 6.54 3.77 9.11
C MET A 115 5.54 2.65 9.32
N VAL A 116 4.25 2.99 9.34
CA VAL A 116 3.13 2.05 9.24
C VAL A 116 2.62 2.07 7.81
N VAL A 117 2.76 0.94 7.11
CA VAL A 117 2.44 0.80 5.69
C VAL A 117 1.35 -0.25 5.51
N PRO A 118 0.06 0.13 5.41
CA PRO A 118 -1.01 -0.82 5.09
C PRO A 118 -0.90 -1.30 3.65
N HIS A 119 -1.19 -2.57 3.47
CA HIS A 119 -1.18 -3.26 2.19
C HIS A 119 -2.09 -4.49 2.21
N PHE A 120 -2.33 -5.10 1.07
CA PHE A 120 -3.08 -6.35 0.94
C PHE A 120 -2.35 -7.44 0.13
N ASP A 121 -1.09 -7.21 -0.22
CA ASP A 121 -0.21 -8.23 -0.79
C ASP A 121 0.71 -8.80 0.31
N THR A 122 0.68 -10.11 0.51
CA THR A 122 1.46 -10.78 1.57
C THR A 122 2.98 -10.55 1.44
N HIS A 123 3.50 -10.33 0.24
CA HIS A 123 4.93 -10.09 0.01
C HIS A 123 5.40 -8.73 0.55
N VAL A 124 4.50 -7.77 0.68
CA VAL A 124 4.82 -6.44 1.24
C VAL A 124 5.21 -6.53 2.72
N SER A 125 4.83 -7.59 3.44
CA SER A 125 5.31 -7.82 4.81
C SER A 125 6.84 -7.85 4.91
N SER A 126 7.54 -8.07 3.79
CA SER A 126 9.01 -7.99 3.71
C SER A 126 9.57 -6.61 4.08
N VAL A 127 8.79 -5.53 3.98
CA VAL A 127 9.22 -4.19 4.44
C VAL A 127 9.48 -4.15 5.94
N GLY A 128 8.90 -5.08 6.71
CA GLY A 128 9.21 -5.27 8.12
C GLY A 128 10.69 -5.58 8.39
N ALA A 129 11.41 -6.14 7.40
CA ALA A 129 12.84 -6.42 7.52
C ALA A 129 13.70 -5.14 7.66
N ILE A 130 13.21 -4.00 7.19
CA ILE A 130 13.85 -2.70 7.39
C ILE A 130 13.27 -1.92 8.59
N GLY A 131 12.31 -2.50 9.30
CA GLY A 131 11.69 -1.88 10.48
C GLY A 131 10.52 -0.94 10.15
N ALA A 132 9.84 -1.19 9.02
CA ALA A 132 8.58 -0.53 8.68
C ALA A 132 7.41 -1.41 9.10
#